data_ef1ad3c1b802c0e6992c20b5fabe96b1
#
_entry.id   ef1ad3c1b802c0e6992c20b5fabe96b1
#
_cell.length_a   1.000
_cell.length_b   1.000
_cell.length_c   1.000
_cell.angle_alpha   90.00
_cell.angle_beta   90.00
_cell.angle_gamma   90.00
#
_symmetry.space_group_name_H-M   'P 1'
#
loop_
_entity.id
_entity.type
_entity.pdbx_description
1 polymer ?
#
loop_
_entity_poly.entity_id
_entity_poly.type
_entity_poly.pdbx_seq_one_letter_code
_entity_poly.pdbx_strand_id
1 'polypeptide(L)'
;EEVKEELLKEINDREFSERVGVHCSDLIYCLNKQVLRKALPLPPQEHSILLFSLGWSTQRWLTGKDKDEEPVEVDGILVTKDALREGIPWELKATFKSSTKVIEEEDSWLAQIKAQCYTMDVLEAYLSRVEIMGNWKSIFGKKEEKDLPENRKPTLSVFKLIFTKEELEDNWNWLLSRKKLYLKLLADFKKNNVLLPAALSLPINHAWECGYCPNEYRKICFGE
;
A
#
# COMPACT_ATOMS: atom_id res chain seq x y z
N GLU A 1 -26.34 14.94 -7.78
CA GLU A 1 -25.98 13.79 -6.94
C GLU A 1 -25.95 12.51 -7.79
N GLU A 2 -26.98 12.20 -8.57
CA GLU A 2 -27.11 11.00 -9.42
C GLU A 2 -25.89 10.77 -10.35
N VAL A 3 -25.45 11.80 -11.07
CA VAL A 3 -24.26 11.71 -11.95
C VAL A 3 -22.97 11.40 -11.16
N LYS A 4 -22.84 11.94 -9.96
CA LYS A 4 -21.69 11.66 -9.10
C LYS A 4 -21.65 10.19 -8.67
N GLU A 5 -22.79 9.65 -8.27
CA GLU A 5 -22.91 8.25 -7.83
C GLU A 5 -22.64 7.30 -9.00
N GLU A 6 -23.14 7.63 -10.19
CA GLU A 6 -22.88 6.87 -11.42
C GLU A 6 -21.39 6.86 -11.77
N LEU A 7 -20.70 8.01 -11.76
CA LEU A 7 -19.27 8.11 -12.02
C LEU A 7 -18.44 7.34 -11.00
N LEU A 8 -18.77 7.43 -9.71
CA LEU A 8 -18.07 6.68 -8.65
C LEU A 8 -18.25 5.18 -8.84
N LYS A 9 -19.44 4.74 -9.22
CA LYS A 9 -19.72 3.34 -9.52
C LYS A 9 -18.91 2.87 -10.73
N GLU A 10 -18.89 3.61 -11.84
CA GLU A 10 -18.10 3.27 -13.01
C GLU A 10 -16.60 3.14 -12.70
N ILE A 11 -16.05 4.09 -11.92
CA ILE A 11 -14.66 4.04 -11.49
C ILE A 11 -14.44 2.80 -10.62
N ASN A 12 -15.33 2.54 -9.67
CA ASN A 12 -15.24 1.38 -8.80
C ASN A 12 -15.27 0.07 -9.60
N ASP A 13 -16.22 -0.09 -10.50
CA ASP A 13 -16.38 -1.32 -11.28
C ASP A 13 -15.19 -1.58 -12.22
N ARG A 14 -14.53 -0.52 -12.69
CA ARG A 14 -13.35 -0.60 -13.55
C ARG A 14 -12.06 -0.89 -12.78
N GLU A 15 -11.88 -0.26 -11.62
CA GLU A 15 -10.59 -0.22 -10.93
C GLU A 15 -10.50 -1.18 -9.73
N PHE A 16 -11.65 -1.59 -9.16
CA PHE A 16 -11.70 -2.45 -7.98
C PHE A 16 -12.27 -3.82 -8.31
N SER A 17 -11.44 -4.70 -8.81
CA SER A 17 -11.81 -6.11 -8.97
C SER A 17 -11.70 -6.89 -7.66
N GLU A 18 -12.46 -7.97 -7.54
CA GLU A 18 -12.31 -8.89 -6.42
C GLU A 18 -10.92 -9.53 -6.44
N ARG A 19 -10.21 -9.41 -5.32
CA ARG A 19 -8.87 -9.99 -5.16
C ARG A 19 -8.97 -11.40 -4.58
N VAL A 20 -8.50 -12.37 -5.32
CA VAL A 20 -8.43 -13.78 -4.90
C VAL A 20 -7.02 -14.10 -4.38
N GLY A 21 -6.92 -14.94 -3.35
CA GLY A 21 -5.64 -15.34 -2.77
C GLY A 21 -5.16 -14.43 -1.63
N VAL A 22 -3.91 -14.58 -1.26
CA VAL A 22 -3.23 -13.77 -0.24
C VAL A 22 -2.18 -12.93 -0.94
N HIS A 23 -2.39 -11.63 -0.97
CA HIS A 23 -1.46 -10.70 -1.60
C HIS A 23 -0.42 -10.18 -0.61
N CYS A 24 0.76 -9.88 -1.10
CA CYS A 24 1.84 -9.30 -0.29
C CYS A 24 1.38 -8.08 0.50
N SER A 25 0.61 -7.18 -0.13
CA SER A 25 0.06 -6.00 0.53
C SER A 25 -0.91 -6.32 1.68
N ASP A 26 -1.60 -7.49 1.67
CA ASP A 26 -2.45 -7.89 2.78
C ASP A 26 -1.64 -8.24 4.03
N LEU A 27 -0.38 -8.65 3.83
CA LEU A 27 0.51 -9.07 4.90
C LEU A 27 1.37 -7.93 5.47
N ILE A 28 1.62 -6.89 4.69
CA ILE A 28 2.44 -5.74 5.09
C ILE A 28 1.71 -4.83 6.09
N TYR A 29 0.39 -4.74 6.00
CA TYR A 29 -0.44 -3.85 6.81
C TYR A 29 -1.13 -4.56 7.98
N CYS A 30 -2.04 -3.86 8.67
CA CYS A 30 -2.80 -4.36 9.81
C CYS A 30 -3.57 -5.65 9.46
N LEU A 31 -3.22 -6.79 10.11
CA LEU A 31 -3.85 -8.08 9.83
C LEU A 31 -5.33 -8.10 10.22
N ASN A 32 -5.73 -7.49 11.34
CA ASN A 32 -7.14 -7.40 11.71
C ASN A 32 -7.97 -6.71 10.62
N LYS A 33 -7.46 -5.60 10.08
CA LYS A 33 -8.13 -4.89 8.98
C LYS A 33 -8.29 -5.77 7.75
N GLN A 34 -7.26 -6.56 7.39
CA GLN A 34 -7.34 -7.45 6.24
C GLN A 34 -8.31 -8.63 6.48
N VAL A 35 -8.33 -9.20 7.70
CA VAL A 35 -9.31 -10.21 8.10
C VAL A 35 -10.73 -9.66 7.98
N LEU A 36 -10.97 -8.47 8.52
CA LEU A 36 -12.29 -7.83 8.46
C LEU A 36 -12.70 -7.50 7.02
N ARG A 37 -11.79 -6.99 6.19
CA ARG A 37 -12.07 -6.75 4.76
C ARG A 37 -12.48 -8.03 4.02
N LYS A 38 -11.86 -9.16 4.35
CA LYS A 38 -12.18 -10.45 3.72
C LYS A 38 -13.47 -11.09 4.28
N ALA A 39 -13.73 -10.94 5.57
CA ALA A 39 -14.87 -11.57 6.24
C ALA A 39 -16.14 -10.71 6.20
N LEU A 40 -16.00 -9.39 6.27
CA LEU A 40 -17.08 -8.40 6.33
C LEU A 40 -16.76 -7.24 5.35
N PRO A 41 -16.77 -7.48 4.04
CA PRO A 41 -16.40 -6.47 3.07
C PRO A 41 -17.33 -5.25 3.17
N LEU A 42 -16.73 -4.07 3.26
CA LEU A 42 -17.43 -2.79 3.18
C LEU A 42 -17.31 -2.22 1.78
N PRO A 43 -18.32 -1.52 1.28
CA PRO A 43 -18.21 -0.81 0.03
C PRO A 43 -17.09 0.24 0.14
N PRO A 44 -16.30 0.44 -0.92
CA PRO A 44 -15.26 1.46 -0.91
C PRO A 44 -15.88 2.84 -0.73
N GLN A 45 -15.27 3.65 0.13
CA GLN A 45 -15.71 5.02 0.34
C GLN A 45 -15.22 5.92 -0.80
N GLU A 46 -15.96 6.98 -1.11
CA GLU A 46 -15.65 7.94 -2.18
C GLU A 46 -14.18 8.39 -2.18
N HIS A 47 -13.68 8.82 -1.01
CA HIS A 47 -12.29 9.27 -0.92
C HIS A 47 -11.28 8.18 -1.24
N SER A 48 -11.59 6.91 -0.92
CA SER A 48 -10.72 5.77 -1.24
C SER A 48 -10.73 5.49 -2.74
N ILE A 49 -11.90 5.52 -3.38
CA ILE A 49 -12.04 5.37 -4.83
C ILE A 49 -11.17 6.42 -5.53
N LEU A 50 -11.30 7.68 -5.15
CA LEU A 50 -10.56 8.78 -5.77
C LEU A 50 -9.06 8.69 -5.54
N LEU A 51 -8.61 8.39 -4.30
CA LEU A 51 -7.19 8.27 -3.99
C LEU A 51 -6.51 7.14 -4.77
N PHE A 52 -7.13 5.96 -4.82
CA PHE A 52 -6.58 4.83 -5.56
C PHE A 52 -6.57 5.10 -7.07
N SER A 53 -7.66 5.68 -7.61
CA SER A 53 -7.73 6.02 -9.03
C SER A 53 -6.67 7.02 -9.46
N LEU A 54 -6.34 7.99 -8.60
CA LEU A 54 -5.24 8.92 -8.84
C LEU A 54 -3.87 8.21 -8.82
N GLY A 55 -3.68 7.26 -7.89
CA GLY A 55 -2.48 6.43 -7.85
C GLY A 55 -2.29 5.66 -9.16
N TRP A 56 -3.31 4.92 -9.59
CA TRP A 56 -3.27 4.16 -10.86
C TRP A 56 -3.14 5.05 -12.09
N SER A 57 -3.80 6.20 -12.13
CA SER A 57 -3.63 7.15 -13.23
C SER A 57 -2.19 7.65 -13.34
N THR A 58 -1.56 7.93 -12.20
CA THR A 58 -0.14 8.33 -12.14
C THR A 58 0.76 7.19 -12.62
N GLN A 59 0.49 5.97 -12.20
CA GLN A 59 1.22 4.78 -12.64
C GLN A 59 1.11 4.58 -14.14
N ARG A 60 -0.09 4.60 -14.71
CA ARG A 60 -0.32 4.51 -16.16
C ARG A 60 0.42 5.61 -16.92
N TRP A 61 0.36 6.82 -16.41
CA TRP A 61 1.06 7.94 -17.01
C TRP A 61 2.58 7.74 -17.05
N LEU A 62 3.18 7.22 -15.97
CA LEU A 62 4.62 7.01 -15.90
C LEU A 62 5.10 5.78 -16.68
N THR A 63 4.33 4.71 -16.65
CA THR A 63 4.71 3.43 -17.28
C THR A 63 4.27 3.34 -18.74
N GLY A 64 3.27 4.11 -19.16
CA GLY A 64 2.61 3.94 -20.45
C GLY A 64 1.79 2.64 -20.55
N LYS A 65 1.54 1.95 -19.43
CA LYS A 65 0.80 0.69 -19.37
C LYS A 65 -0.54 0.88 -18.68
N ASP A 66 -1.57 0.22 -19.19
CA ASP A 66 -2.92 0.27 -18.63
C ASP A 66 -3.12 -0.67 -17.42
N LYS A 67 -2.22 -1.62 -17.22
CA LYS A 67 -2.30 -2.63 -16.17
C LYS A 67 -0.94 -2.85 -15.52
N ASP A 68 -0.99 -3.29 -14.27
CA ASP A 68 0.15 -3.84 -13.55
C ASP A 68 0.70 -5.08 -14.25
N GLU A 69 1.92 -5.47 -13.89
CA GLU A 69 2.46 -6.77 -14.28
C GLU A 69 1.62 -7.89 -13.65
N GLU A 70 1.54 -9.03 -14.33
CA GLU A 70 0.86 -10.20 -13.78
C GLU A 70 1.46 -10.60 -12.43
N PRO A 71 0.63 -10.93 -11.43
CA PRO A 71 1.13 -11.34 -10.13
C PRO A 71 1.91 -12.64 -10.21
N VAL A 72 3.00 -12.73 -9.48
CA VAL A 72 3.78 -13.96 -9.30
C VAL A 72 3.39 -14.58 -7.96
N GLU A 73 3.06 -15.85 -7.95
CA GLU A 73 2.77 -16.61 -6.73
C GLU A 73 3.99 -17.40 -6.28
N VAL A 74 4.46 -17.12 -5.06
CA VAL A 74 5.51 -17.90 -4.39
C VAL A 74 5.02 -18.23 -2.98
N ASP A 75 5.14 -19.48 -2.57
CA ASP A 75 4.67 -19.96 -1.25
C ASP A 75 3.21 -19.58 -0.94
N GLY A 76 2.35 -19.43 -1.96
CA GLY A 76 0.97 -19.01 -1.84
C GLY A 76 0.82 -17.53 -1.40
N ILE A 77 1.79 -16.68 -1.70
CA ILE A 77 1.72 -15.22 -1.61
C ILE A 77 1.80 -14.66 -3.02
N LEU A 78 0.80 -13.87 -3.39
CA LEU A 78 0.75 -13.18 -4.67
C LEU A 78 1.48 -11.84 -4.55
N VAL A 79 2.50 -11.65 -5.39
CA VAL A 79 3.30 -10.42 -5.44
C VAL A 79 3.12 -9.77 -6.80
N THR A 80 2.52 -8.59 -6.82
CA THR A 80 2.32 -7.78 -8.03
C THR A 80 3.38 -6.68 -8.09
N LYS A 81 3.87 -6.40 -9.28
CA LYS A 81 4.78 -5.29 -9.58
C LYS A 81 4.02 -4.25 -10.39
N ASP A 82 4.26 -2.98 -10.12
CA ASP A 82 3.63 -1.91 -10.90
C ASP A 82 4.16 -1.92 -12.34
N ALA A 83 5.47 -2.15 -12.51
CA ALA A 83 6.11 -2.30 -13.82
C ALA A 83 7.46 -3.02 -13.72
N LEU A 84 8.06 -3.28 -14.87
CA LEU A 84 9.43 -3.73 -15.03
C LEU A 84 10.20 -2.73 -15.89
N ARG A 85 11.44 -2.45 -15.49
CA ARG A 85 12.38 -1.68 -16.30
C ARG A 85 13.67 -2.48 -16.48
N GLU A 86 13.95 -2.89 -17.71
CA GLU A 86 15.13 -3.73 -18.02
C GLU A 86 15.20 -5.03 -17.19
N GLY A 87 14.03 -5.62 -16.88
CA GLY A 87 13.94 -6.83 -16.05
C GLY A 87 14.02 -6.58 -14.53
N ILE A 88 14.17 -5.34 -14.10
CA ILE A 88 14.23 -4.93 -12.68
C ILE A 88 12.84 -4.47 -12.24
N PRO A 89 12.34 -4.89 -11.06
CA PRO A 89 11.05 -4.42 -10.56
C PRO A 89 11.06 -2.91 -10.32
N TRP A 90 9.98 -2.27 -10.72
CA TRP A 90 9.78 -0.83 -10.61
C TRP A 90 8.47 -0.55 -9.89
N GLU A 91 8.59 -0.04 -8.68
CA GLU A 91 7.48 0.35 -7.82
C GLU A 91 7.21 1.85 -7.94
N LEU A 92 5.94 2.23 -7.97
CA LEU A 92 5.47 3.59 -8.17
C LEU A 92 4.60 4.02 -6.99
N LYS A 93 4.97 5.13 -6.37
CA LYS A 93 4.22 5.72 -5.27
C LYS A 93 3.80 7.15 -5.63
N ALA A 94 2.48 7.36 -5.69
CA ALA A 94 1.91 8.69 -5.78
C ALA A 94 1.47 9.16 -4.39
N THR A 95 1.98 10.30 -3.95
CA THR A 95 1.64 10.90 -2.66
C THR A 95 1.07 12.30 -2.85
N PHE A 96 0.02 12.64 -2.09
CA PHE A 96 -0.52 14.01 -2.09
C PHE A 96 0.37 14.97 -1.31
N LYS A 97 0.88 14.50 -0.17
CA LYS A 97 1.78 15.29 0.67
C LYS A 97 3.20 14.82 0.43
N SER A 98 4.15 15.74 0.47
CA SER A 98 5.54 15.34 0.53
C SER A 98 5.74 14.40 1.71
N SER A 99 6.30 13.25 1.45
CA SER A 99 6.90 12.47 2.52
C SER A 99 8.18 13.17 2.94
N THR A 100 8.29 13.45 4.23
CA THR A 100 9.55 13.98 4.79
C THR A 100 10.41 12.87 5.31
N LYS A 101 9.91 11.64 5.22
CA LYS A 101 10.68 10.46 5.51
C LYS A 101 11.68 10.21 4.39
N VAL A 102 12.88 9.86 4.76
CA VAL A 102 13.83 9.24 3.85
C VAL A 102 13.30 7.87 3.45
N ILE A 103 13.73 7.36 2.30
CA ILE A 103 13.18 6.10 1.76
C ILE A 103 13.43 4.93 2.71
N GLU A 104 14.52 4.95 3.45
CA GLU A 104 14.90 3.94 4.43
C GLU A 104 13.93 3.83 5.62
N GLU A 105 13.09 4.84 5.84
CA GLU A 105 12.05 4.87 6.87
C GLU A 105 10.66 4.47 6.34
N GLU A 106 10.52 4.19 5.05
CA GLU A 106 9.26 3.78 4.42
C GLU A 106 9.10 2.25 4.45
N ASP A 107 9.01 1.70 5.67
CA ASP A 107 9.01 0.25 5.93
C ASP A 107 8.04 -0.55 5.05
N SER A 108 6.82 -0.05 4.86
CA SER A 108 5.81 -0.74 4.06
C SER A 108 6.16 -0.79 2.56
N TRP A 109 6.77 0.27 2.03
CA TRP A 109 7.21 0.31 0.64
C TRP A 109 8.39 -0.62 0.43
N LEU A 110 9.37 -0.56 1.35
CA LEU A 110 10.54 -1.43 1.29
C LEU A 110 10.16 -2.91 1.42
N ALA A 111 9.22 -3.25 2.31
CA ALA A 111 8.74 -4.63 2.44
C ALA A 111 8.10 -5.14 1.15
N GLN A 112 7.32 -4.32 0.45
CA GLN A 112 6.73 -4.66 -0.83
C GLN A 112 7.80 -4.86 -1.92
N ILE A 113 8.74 -3.92 -2.03
CA ILE A 113 9.80 -3.97 -3.03
C ILE A 113 10.75 -5.15 -2.79
N LYS A 114 11.11 -5.42 -1.54
CA LYS A 114 11.92 -6.61 -1.17
C LYS A 114 11.21 -7.92 -1.58
N ALA A 115 9.88 -8.01 -1.42
CA ALA A 115 9.12 -9.16 -1.87
C ALA A 115 9.15 -9.32 -3.40
N GLN A 116 9.06 -8.20 -4.15
CA GLN A 116 9.19 -8.22 -5.61
C GLN A 116 10.58 -8.70 -6.05
N CYS A 117 11.64 -8.18 -5.41
CA CYS A 117 13.02 -8.61 -5.68
C CYS A 117 13.21 -10.11 -5.36
N TYR A 118 12.70 -10.58 -4.22
CA TYR A 118 12.78 -11.99 -3.82
C TYR A 118 12.13 -12.91 -4.84
N THR A 119 10.91 -12.59 -5.29
CA THR A 119 10.17 -13.44 -6.25
C THR A 119 10.75 -13.44 -7.66
N MET A 120 11.63 -12.48 -7.96
CA MET A 120 12.33 -12.38 -9.25
C MET A 120 13.80 -12.82 -9.19
N ASP A 121 14.31 -13.18 -8.01
CA ASP A 121 15.72 -13.50 -7.76
C ASP A 121 16.68 -12.38 -8.22
N VAL A 122 16.32 -11.12 -7.93
CA VAL A 122 17.13 -9.94 -8.24
C VAL A 122 17.41 -9.13 -6.96
N LEU A 123 18.54 -8.44 -6.93
CA LEU A 123 18.97 -7.65 -5.76
C LEU A 123 18.71 -6.14 -5.92
N GLU A 124 18.15 -5.74 -7.04
CA GLU A 124 17.96 -4.34 -7.38
C GLU A 124 16.49 -4.05 -7.67
N ALA A 125 16.06 -2.84 -7.35
CA ALA A 125 14.74 -2.32 -7.71
C ALA A 125 14.80 -0.81 -8.00
N TYR A 126 13.80 -0.32 -8.73
CA TYR A 126 13.53 1.10 -8.84
C TYR A 126 12.30 1.46 -8.01
N LEU A 127 12.37 2.59 -7.31
CA LEU A 127 11.24 3.21 -6.65
C LEU A 127 11.07 4.64 -7.17
N SER A 128 9.93 4.93 -7.76
CA SER A 128 9.55 6.30 -8.13
C SER A 128 8.53 6.84 -7.16
N ARG A 129 8.75 8.05 -6.66
CA ARG A 129 7.84 8.79 -5.80
C ARG A 129 7.40 10.07 -6.51
N VAL A 130 6.10 10.17 -6.79
CA VAL A 130 5.48 11.37 -7.32
C VAL A 130 4.78 12.10 -6.17
N GLU A 131 5.21 13.31 -5.90
CA GLU A 131 4.59 14.20 -4.93
C GLU A 131 3.70 15.20 -5.67
N ILE A 132 2.39 14.92 -5.73
CA ILE A 132 1.45 15.65 -6.60
C ILE A 132 1.31 17.12 -6.19
N MET A 133 1.32 17.41 -4.89
CA MET A 133 1.13 18.75 -4.37
C MET A 133 2.42 19.43 -3.89
N GLY A 134 3.56 18.80 -4.13
CA GLY A 134 4.86 19.27 -3.67
C GLY A 134 5.02 19.25 -2.14
N ASN A 135 6.06 19.90 -1.61
CA ASN A 135 6.37 19.89 -0.19
C ASN A 135 5.46 20.85 0.62
N TRP A 136 4.44 20.30 1.26
CA TRP A 136 3.47 21.06 2.07
C TRP A 136 3.96 21.46 3.47
N LYS A 137 5.09 20.93 3.95
CA LYS A 137 5.56 21.26 5.31
C LYS A 137 5.83 22.74 5.53
N SER A 138 6.31 23.43 4.52
CA SER A 138 6.60 24.86 4.60
C SER A 138 5.36 25.72 4.74
N ILE A 139 4.18 25.22 4.41
CA ILE A 139 2.94 26.01 4.35
C ILE A 139 2.31 26.21 5.73
N PHE A 140 2.45 25.24 6.62
CA PHE A 140 1.78 25.25 7.92
C PHE A 140 2.68 25.66 9.08
N GLY A 141 3.99 25.81 8.89
CA GLY A 141 4.95 25.97 9.97
C GLY A 141 5.53 27.36 10.20
N LYS A 142 5.69 28.21 9.19
CA LYS A 142 6.28 29.56 9.33
C LYS A 142 5.79 30.52 8.26
N LYS A 143 5.32 31.69 8.69
CA LYS A 143 4.84 32.79 7.83
C LYS A 143 5.93 33.51 7.01
N GLU A 144 7.20 33.11 7.10
CA GLU A 144 8.34 33.87 6.57
C GLU A 144 9.06 33.18 5.40
N GLU A 145 8.64 32.01 4.94
CA GLU A 145 9.28 31.39 3.78
C GLU A 145 8.82 32.04 2.48
N LYS A 146 9.69 32.88 1.95
CA LYS A 146 9.54 33.54 0.65
C LYS A 146 9.57 32.58 -0.55
N ASP A 147 9.87 31.29 -0.34
CA ASP A 147 10.05 30.27 -1.38
C ASP A 147 8.86 29.32 -1.54
N LEU A 148 7.68 29.71 -1.10
CA LEU A 148 6.43 28.96 -1.21
C LEU A 148 6.10 28.44 -2.63
N PRO A 149 6.37 29.16 -3.74
CA PRO A 149 6.01 28.68 -5.08
C PRO A 149 6.79 27.42 -5.53
N GLU A 150 8.06 27.30 -5.18
CA GLU A 150 8.87 26.13 -5.61
C GLU A 150 8.52 24.88 -4.86
N ASN A 151 8.23 24.97 -3.58
CA ASN A 151 7.86 23.83 -2.73
C ASN A 151 6.46 23.28 -3.03
N ARG A 152 5.67 23.92 -3.88
CA ARG A 152 4.32 23.49 -4.28
C ARG A 152 4.27 22.84 -5.66
N LYS A 153 5.39 22.71 -6.33
CA LYS A 153 5.44 22.07 -7.65
C LYS A 153 5.39 20.55 -7.50
N PRO A 154 4.66 19.85 -8.35
CA PRO A 154 4.78 18.40 -8.43
C PRO A 154 6.24 18.00 -8.62
N THR A 155 6.67 16.97 -7.92
CA THR A 155 8.03 16.45 -8.02
C THR A 155 8.01 14.97 -8.31
N LEU A 156 9.00 14.51 -9.08
CA LEU A 156 9.28 13.11 -9.31
C LEU A 156 10.69 12.81 -8.80
N SER A 157 10.77 11.90 -7.86
CA SER A 157 12.05 11.35 -7.38
C SER A 157 12.15 9.89 -7.78
N VAL A 158 13.31 9.45 -8.24
CA VAL A 158 13.57 8.06 -8.61
C VAL A 158 14.78 7.57 -7.80
N PHE A 159 14.61 6.44 -7.16
CA PHE A 159 15.62 5.79 -6.33
C PHE A 159 15.97 4.44 -6.95
N LYS A 160 17.26 4.14 -7.05
CA LYS A 160 17.73 2.78 -7.27
C LYS A 160 18.05 2.19 -5.91
N LEU A 161 17.36 1.11 -5.56
CA LEU A 161 17.53 0.39 -4.31
C LEU A 161 18.35 -0.85 -4.58
N ILE A 162 19.26 -1.18 -3.67
CA ILE A 162 20.11 -2.37 -3.72
C ILE A 162 19.97 -3.07 -2.39
N PHE A 163 19.66 -4.36 -2.43
CA PHE A 163 19.45 -5.19 -1.26
C PHE A 163 20.46 -6.33 -1.21
N THR A 164 20.75 -6.82 -0.03
CA THR A 164 21.46 -8.08 0.16
C THR A 164 20.48 -9.24 0.05
N LYS A 165 21.00 -10.43 -0.27
CA LYS A 165 20.20 -11.65 -0.30
C LYS A 165 19.57 -11.93 1.06
N GLU A 166 20.31 -11.71 2.13
CA GLU A 166 19.84 -11.86 3.52
C GLU A 166 18.64 -10.95 3.82
N GLU A 167 18.70 -9.68 3.44
CA GLU A 167 17.56 -8.74 3.62
C GLU A 167 16.30 -9.21 2.88
N LEU A 168 16.44 -9.80 1.70
CA LEU A 168 15.31 -10.33 0.94
C LEU A 168 14.74 -11.59 1.61
N GLU A 169 15.59 -12.50 2.06
CA GLU A 169 15.20 -13.72 2.78
C GLU A 169 14.53 -13.40 4.12
N ASP A 170 15.07 -12.47 4.89
CA ASP A 170 14.47 -12.03 6.16
C ASP A 170 13.09 -11.43 5.96
N ASN A 171 12.94 -10.54 4.96
CA ASN A 171 11.65 -9.97 4.61
C ASN A 171 10.65 -11.04 4.17
N TRP A 172 11.09 -12.02 3.38
CA TRP A 172 10.23 -13.11 2.94
C TRP A 172 9.79 -14.00 4.09
N ASN A 173 10.70 -14.38 4.98
CA ASN A 173 10.39 -15.15 6.19
C ASN A 173 9.41 -14.41 7.11
N TRP A 174 9.55 -13.09 7.23
CA TRP A 174 8.59 -12.26 7.94
C TRP A 174 7.19 -12.30 7.28
N LEU A 175 7.10 -12.20 5.96
CA LEU A 175 5.83 -12.32 5.22
C LEU A 175 5.20 -13.70 5.40
N LEU A 176 5.98 -14.79 5.36
CA LEU A 176 5.48 -16.15 5.62
C LEU A 176 4.90 -16.29 7.03
N SER A 177 5.57 -15.71 8.02
CA SER A 177 5.08 -15.69 9.40
C SER A 177 3.75 -14.94 9.53
N ARG A 178 3.65 -13.78 8.88
CA ARG A 178 2.42 -12.98 8.84
C ARG A 178 1.30 -13.69 8.07
N LYS A 179 1.60 -14.38 6.98
CA LYS A 179 0.62 -15.19 6.24
C LYS A 179 0.03 -16.28 7.13
N LYS A 180 0.88 -17.03 7.84
CA LYS A 180 0.41 -18.07 8.78
C LYS A 180 -0.52 -17.47 9.84
N LEU A 181 -0.15 -16.33 10.39
CA LEU A 181 -0.98 -15.61 11.38
C LEU A 181 -2.29 -15.11 10.76
N TYR A 182 -2.24 -14.49 9.58
CA TYR A 182 -3.41 -14.00 8.85
C TYR A 182 -4.45 -15.10 8.60
N LEU A 183 -4.00 -16.25 8.07
CA LEU A 183 -4.88 -17.39 7.77
C LEU A 183 -5.51 -17.96 9.04
N LYS A 184 -4.74 -18.06 10.13
CA LYS A 184 -5.27 -18.46 11.43
C LYS A 184 -6.33 -17.48 11.93
N LEU A 185 -6.03 -16.17 11.90
CA LEU A 185 -6.96 -15.13 12.33
C LEU A 185 -8.25 -15.13 11.52
N LEU A 186 -8.14 -15.32 10.20
CA LEU A 186 -9.32 -15.37 9.34
C LEU A 186 -10.22 -16.57 9.69
N ALA A 187 -9.64 -17.73 10.00
CA ALA A 187 -10.36 -18.90 10.46
C ALA A 187 -10.99 -18.69 11.85
N ASP A 188 -10.23 -18.15 12.80
CA ASP A 188 -10.69 -17.85 14.16
C ASP A 188 -11.81 -16.79 14.16
N PHE A 189 -11.69 -15.76 13.33
CA PHE A 189 -12.72 -14.75 13.19
C PHE A 189 -14.02 -15.32 12.60
N LYS A 190 -13.92 -16.11 11.53
CA LYS A 190 -15.11 -16.75 10.93
C LYS A 190 -15.83 -17.70 11.87
N LYS A 191 -15.11 -18.33 12.80
CA LYS A 191 -15.68 -19.29 13.73
C LYS A 191 -16.19 -18.65 15.01
N ASN A 192 -15.46 -17.70 15.57
CA ASN A 192 -15.63 -17.23 16.94
C ASN A 192 -15.64 -15.69 17.06
N ASN A 193 -15.55 -14.94 15.96
CA ASN A 193 -15.37 -13.49 15.94
C ASN A 193 -14.13 -12.98 16.73
N VAL A 194 -13.06 -13.79 16.78
CA VAL A 194 -11.84 -13.48 17.54
C VAL A 194 -10.84 -12.76 16.64
N LEU A 195 -10.36 -11.61 17.11
CA LEU A 195 -9.27 -10.83 16.51
C LEU A 195 -8.09 -10.75 17.48
N LEU A 196 -6.94 -10.34 16.98
CA LEU A 196 -5.81 -9.96 17.84
C LEU A 196 -6.09 -8.63 18.53
N PRO A 197 -5.49 -8.39 19.72
CA PRO A 197 -5.33 -7.03 20.21
C PRO A 197 -4.75 -6.12 19.12
N ALA A 198 -5.30 -4.92 18.98
CA ALA A 198 -4.93 -4.00 17.89
C ALA A 198 -3.41 -3.80 17.76
N ALA A 199 -2.71 -3.65 18.90
CA ALA A 199 -1.26 -3.50 18.92
C ALA A 199 -0.49 -4.69 18.32
N LEU A 200 -1.03 -5.92 18.43
CA LEU A 200 -0.37 -7.14 17.92
C LEU A 200 -0.72 -7.42 16.44
N SER A 201 -1.76 -6.81 15.91
CA SER A 201 -2.17 -6.95 14.52
C SER A 201 -1.38 -6.04 13.57
N LEU A 202 -0.76 -5.00 14.11
CA LEU A 202 0.00 -4.00 13.38
C LEU A 202 1.47 -4.41 13.25
N PRO A 203 2.13 -4.09 12.12
CA PRO A 203 3.59 -4.06 12.08
C PRO A 203 4.14 -3.00 13.05
N ILE A 204 5.41 -3.10 13.37
CA ILE A 204 6.11 -2.07 14.15
C ILE A 204 5.98 -0.72 13.44
N ASN A 205 5.74 0.34 14.18
CA ASN A 205 5.58 1.72 13.67
C ASN A 205 4.33 2.00 12.81
N HIS A 206 3.37 1.08 12.73
CA HIS A 206 2.16 1.23 11.92
C HIS A 206 0.91 1.67 12.71
N ALA A 207 1.05 2.22 13.91
CA ALA A 207 -0.09 2.70 14.71
C ALA A 207 -0.97 3.73 13.97
N TRP A 208 -0.40 4.45 13.00
CA TRP A 208 -1.11 5.39 12.14
C TRP A 208 -2.24 4.73 11.32
N GLU A 209 -2.15 3.44 11.03
CA GLU A 209 -3.18 2.72 10.26
C GLU A 209 -4.54 2.74 10.93
N CYS A 210 -4.59 2.76 12.26
CA CYS A 210 -5.85 2.86 12.99
C CYS A 210 -6.59 4.17 12.72
N GLY A 211 -5.86 5.26 12.45
CA GLY A 211 -6.44 6.56 12.09
C GLY A 211 -7.15 6.57 10.72
N TYR A 212 -6.76 5.66 9.81
CA TYR A 212 -7.32 5.52 8.46
C TYR A 212 -8.18 4.25 8.31
N CYS A 213 -8.44 3.54 9.42
CA CYS A 213 -9.29 2.37 9.42
C CYS A 213 -10.77 2.78 9.39
N PRO A 214 -11.64 2.08 8.62
CA PRO A 214 -13.08 2.31 8.68
C PRO A 214 -13.61 2.24 10.11
N ASN A 215 -14.54 3.11 10.45
CA ASN A 215 -15.11 3.17 11.79
C ASN A 215 -15.78 1.85 12.20
N GLU A 216 -16.41 1.17 11.26
CA GLU A 216 -17.06 -0.14 11.47
C GLU A 216 -16.04 -1.19 11.93
N TYR A 217 -14.85 -1.22 11.29
CA TYR A 217 -13.78 -2.12 11.68
C TYR A 217 -13.14 -1.73 13.01
N ARG A 218 -13.00 -0.42 13.28
CA ARG A 218 -12.47 0.08 14.56
C ARG A 218 -13.36 -0.34 15.72
N LYS A 219 -14.69 -0.19 15.59
CA LYS A 219 -15.66 -0.64 16.61
C LYS A 219 -15.46 -2.13 16.93
N ILE A 220 -15.34 -2.98 15.92
CA ILE A 220 -15.10 -4.41 16.13
C ILE A 220 -13.75 -4.65 16.82
N CYS A 221 -12.68 -3.95 16.40
CA CYS A 221 -11.35 -4.13 16.98
C CYS A 221 -11.24 -3.68 18.44
N PHE A 222 -11.98 -2.65 18.83
CA PHE A 222 -11.91 -2.06 20.17
C PHE A 222 -13.10 -2.45 21.08
N GLY A 223 -14.08 -3.19 20.55
CA GLY A 223 -15.26 -3.64 21.31
C GLY A 223 -16.25 -2.51 21.64
N GLU A 224 -16.37 -1.52 20.74
CA GLU A 224 -17.28 -0.38 20.86
C GLU A 224 -18.64 -0.63 20.20
#